data_0a315c58dfb098536c987977c328dd7b
#
_entry.id   0a315c58dfb098536c987977c328dd7b
#
_cell.length_a   1.000
_cell.length_b   1.000
_cell.length_c   1.000
_cell.angle_alpha   90.00
_cell.angle_beta   90.00
_cell.angle_gamma   90.00
#
_symmetry.space_group_name_H-M   'P 1'
#
loop_
_entity.id
_entity.type
_entity.pdbx_description
1 polymer ?
#
loop_
_entity_poly.entity_id
_entity_poly.type
_entity_poly.pdbx_seq_one_letter_code
_entity_poly.pdbx_strand_id
1 'polypeptide(L)'
;YTYADHTLTFYYGVKPEPSDQSEAFDIVTGVEIGSWCRYYTLVSRVRFDQSFASVRLTSLNNLFDGFYRLESIDFRNLNTSKVTGMHAMFKNCQNLRTLNWGSFDTSNVVDMSEMFETCEALESLDVSCFNTSNVINMSRMFNYCVALKTLNVSGFNTSRVTDMSFMFRRCCVLEWLDVSHFRTSNVVNMSGMFCECNALQELNVSNFNTGNVTDMNWMFFNCKSLQTLDVSKFNTDKVTDMSQMFGFCVNLQTLDVSKFNTVNVTDMNH
;
A
#
# COMPACT_ATOMS: atom_id res chain seq x y z
N TYR A 1 -22.43 15.34 -3.08
CA TYR A 1 -21.66 15.46 -1.85
C TYR A 1 -21.86 16.83 -1.19
N THR A 2 -21.63 16.93 0.09
CA THR A 2 -21.59 18.19 0.84
C THR A 2 -20.27 18.31 1.57
N TYR A 3 -19.83 19.55 1.81
CA TYR A 3 -18.70 19.88 2.65
C TYR A 3 -19.15 20.80 3.79
N ALA A 4 -18.97 20.37 5.03
CA ALA A 4 -19.24 21.17 6.23
C ALA A 4 -18.30 20.73 7.37
N ASP A 5 -17.86 21.64 8.21
CA ASP A 5 -16.98 21.36 9.37
C ASP A 5 -15.78 20.47 9.02
N HIS A 6 -15.10 20.76 7.91
CA HIS A 6 -13.99 19.96 7.38
C HIS A 6 -14.36 18.50 7.05
N THR A 7 -15.66 18.20 6.94
CA THR A 7 -16.18 16.87 6.60
C THR A 7 -16.78 16.87 5.20
N LEU A 8 -16.27 15.98 4.35
CA LEU A 8 -16.84 15.67 3.05
C LEU A 8 -17.83 14.51 3.20
N THR A 9 -19.10 14.73 2.87
CA THR A 9 -20.12 13.67 2.92
C THR A 9 -20.64 13.37 1.52
N PHE A 10 -20.59 12.10 1.12
CA PHE A 10 -21.13 11.63 -0.16
C PHE A 10 -22.56 11.12 0.01
N TYR A 11 -23.45 11.54 -0.89
CA TYR A 11 -24.85 11.14 -0.98
C TYR A 11 -25.18 10.56 -2.35
N TYR A 12 -26.26 9.79 -2.43
CA TYR A 12 -26.83 9.31 -3.69
C TYR A 12 -28.32 9.64 -3.77
N GLY A 13 -28.80 10.14 -4.93
CA GLY A 13 -30.20 10.48 -5.15
C GLY A 13 -30.50 11.93 -4.77
N VAL A 14 -31.27 12.16 -3.71
CA VAL A 14 -31.72 13.50 -3.34
C VAL A 14 -30.55 14.36 -2.87
N LYS A 15 -30.33 15.48 -3.58
CA LYS A 15 -29.35 16.49 -3.18
C LYS A 15 -29.81 17.15 -1.88
N PRO A 16 -29.01 17.14 -0.81
CA PRO A 16 -29.33 17.90 0.40
C PRO A 16 -29.43 19.40 0.07
N GLU A 17 -30.43 20.07 0.67
CA GLU A 17 -30.51 21.54 0.55
C GLU A 17 -29.24 22.17 1.13
N PRO A 18 -28.61 23.13 0.44
CA PRO A 18 -27.46 23.85 0.97
C PRO A 18 -27.87 24.58 2.27
N SER A 19 -27.09 24.36 3.33
CA SER A 19 -27.18 25.22 4.52
C SER A 19 -26.14 26.34 4.40
N ASP A 20 -26.25 27.40 5.19
CA ASP A 20 -25.28 28.51 5.22
C ASP A 20 -23.82 28.08 5.45
N GLN A 21 -23.60 26.84 5.87
CA GLN A 21 -22.29 26.26 6.17
C GLN A 21 -21.94 25.06 5.29
N SER A 22 -22.76 24.71 4.29
CA SER A 22 -22.51 23.57 3.42
C SER A 22 -22.70 23.90 1.95
N GLU A 23 -21.77 23.46 1.12
CA GLU A 23 -21.89 23.48 -0.34
C GLU A 23 -22.31 22.09 -0.82
N ALA A 24 -23.30 22.02 -1.72
CA ALA A 24 -23.75 20.76 -2.30
C ALA A 24 -23.43 20.71 -3.80
N PHE A 25 -22.84 19.61 -4.26
CA PHE A 25 -22.41 19.43 -5.64
C PHE A 25 -22.81 18.05 -6.17
N ASP A 26 -23.00 17.95 -7.46
CA ASP A 26 -23.31 16.70 -8.13
C ASP A 26 -22.02 15.93 -8.46
N ILE A 27 -22.00 14.63 -8.18
CA ILE A 27 -21.01 13.71 -8.74
C ILE A 27 -21.56 13.23 -10.06
N VAL A 28 -20.96 13.65 -11.16
CA VAL A 28 -21.25 13.08 -12.48
C VAL A 28 -20.69 11.68 -12.50
N THR A 29 -21.53 10.69 -12.80
CA THR A 29 -21.17 9.29 -12.94
C THR A 29 -20.22 9.11 -14.12
N GLY A 30 -18.94 9.00 -13.83
CA GLY A 30 -17.86 8.80 -14.78
C GLY A 30 -16.57 9.21 -14.11
N VAL A 31 -15.74 8.27 -13.86
CA VAL A 31 -14.53 8.20 -13.03
C VAL A 31 -13.48 9.25 -13.43
N GLU A 32 -13.81 10.50 -13.43
CA GLU A 32 -12.80 11.55 -13.30
C GLU A 32 -12.84 12.04 -11.85
N ILE A 33 -11.65 12.19 -11.27
CA ILE A 33 -11.44 12.82 -9.97
C ILE A 33 -12.38 14.01 -9.90
N GLY A 34 -13.42 13.90 -9.11
CA GLY A 34 -14.56 14.80 -9.19
C GLY A 34 -14.24 16.20 -8.71
N SER A 35 -15.16 17.12 -8.89
CA SER A 35 -15.03 18.52 -8.48
C SER A 35 -14.72 18.72 -6.98
N TRP A 36 -14.82 17.67 -6.14
CA TRP A 36 -14.43 17.70 -4.73
C TRP A 36 -12.90 17.80 -4.51
N CYS A 37 -12.08 17.52 -5.52
CA CYS A 37 -10.63 17.71 -5.44
C CYS A 37 -10.23 19.12 -5.03
N ARG A 38 -11.05 20.12 -5.31
CA ARG A 38 -10.81 21.49 -4.84
C ARG A 38 -10.76 21.64 -3.32
N TYR A 39 -11.29 20.63 -2.57
CA TYR A 39 -11.31 20.62 -1.12
C TYR A 39 -10.16 19.82 -0.49
N TYR A 40 -9.23 19.27 -1.30
CA TYR A 40 -8.12 18.45 -0.80
C TYR A 40 -7.30 19.14 0.30
N THR A 41 -7.29 20.48 0.29
CA THR A 41 -6.59 21.29 1.29
C THR A 41 -7.41 21.56 2.57
N LEU A 42 -8.69 21.22 2.60
CA LEU A 42 -9.63 21.60 3.65
C LEU A 42 -10.26 20.43 4.36
N VAL A 43 -10.39 19.28 3.68
CA VAL A 43 -11.08 18.09 4.19
C VAL A 43 -10.19 17.35 5.19
N SER A 44 -10.69 17.17 6.42
CA SER A 44 -10.06 16.32 7.43
C SER A 44 -10.83 15.02 7.68
N ARG A 45 -12.10 14.95 7.31
CA ARG A 45 -12.93 13.77 7.49
C ARG A 45 -13.76 13.47 6.25
N VAL A 46 -13.95 12.17 5.98
CA VAL A 46 -14.82 11.69 4.89
C VAL A 46 -15.82 10.68 5.45
N ARG A 47 -17.06 10.74 4.98
CA ARG A 47 -18.09 9.73 5.24
C ARG A 47 -19.02 9.57 4.04
N PHE A 48 -19.66 8.41 4.01
CA PHE A 48 -20.69 8.08 3.03
C PHE A 48 -22.03 8.01 3.74
N ASP A 49 -23.02 8.78 3.28
CA ASP A 49 -24.39 8.72 3.79
C ASP A 49 -25.02 7.35 3.48
N GLN A 50 -26.06 6.97 4.23
CA GLN A 50 -26.75 5.70 4.02
C GLN A 50 -27.33 5.56 2.60
N SER A 51 -27.72 6.65 1.95
CA SER A 51 -28.18 6.66 0.56
C SER A 51 -27.12 6.13 -0.41
N PHE A 52 -25.82 6.26 -0.05
CA PHE A 52 -24.69 5.82 -0.88
C PHE A 52 -24.54 4.29 -0.92
N ALA A 53 -25.18 3.55 0.00
CA ALA A 53 -25.08 2.08 0.08
C ALA A 53 -25.57 1.34 -1.19
N SER A 54 -26.46 1.98 -1.98
CA SER A 54 -26.94 1.44 -3.25
C SER A 54 -25.99 1.68 -4.44
N VAL A 55 -25.01 2.59 -4.30
CA VAL A 55 -24.06 2.92 -5.36
C VAL A 55 -23.09 1.75 -5.57
N ARG A 56 -22.77 1.46 -6.82
CA ARG A 56 -21.87 0.41 -7.23
C ARG A 56 -20.74 0.99 -8.06
N LEU A 57 -19.71 1.47 -7.35
CA LEU A 57 -18.49 1.95 -7.98
C LEU A 57 -17.69 0.78 -8.54
N THR A 58 -17.02 1.00 -9.67
CA THR A 58 -16.15 0.01 -10.31
C THR A 58 -14.67 0.31 -10.11
N SER A 59 -14.33 1.54 -9.74
CA SER A 59 -12.96 1.97 -9.43
C SER A 59 -12.96 2.98 -8.29
N LEU A 60 -11.92 2.89 -7.46
CA LEU A 60 -11.56 3.87 -6.42
C LEU A 60 -10.14 4.40 -6.64
N ASN A 61 -9.62 4.26 -7.87
CA ASN A 61 -8.28 4.76 -8.20
C ASN A 61 -8.21 6.27 -7.92
N ASN A 62 -7.16 6.68 -7.21
CA ASN A 62 -6.86 8.08 -6.88
C ASN A 62 -8.01 8.83 -6.13
N LEU A 63 -8.95 8.10 -5.51
CA LEU A 63 -10.17 8.72 -4.95
C LEU A 63 -9.87 9.85 -3.97
N PHE A 64 -8.85 9.70 -3.13
CA PHE A 64 -8.41 10.70 -2.14
C PHE A 64 -6.93 11.06 -2.32
N ASP A 65 -6.35 10.85 -3.50
CA ASP A 65 -4.95 11.23 -3.74
C ASP A 65 -4.75 12.73 -3.48
N GLY A 66 -3.73 13.06 -2.69
CA GLY A 66 -3.38 14.44 -2.35
C GLY A 66 -4.25 15.09 -1.26
N PHE A 67 -5.15 14.34 -0.60
CA PHE A 67 -5.93 14.88 0.53
C PHE A 67 -5.05 14.94 1.80
N TYR A 68 -4.02 15.77 1.76
CA TYR A 68 -2.98 15.80 2.80
C TYR A 68 -3.47 16.15 4.20
N ARG A 69 -4.64 16.79 4.36
CA ARG A 69 -5.27 17.07 5.66
C ARG A 69 -6.22 16.00 6.15
N LEU A 70 -6.51 15.00 5.33
CA LEU A 70 -7.44 13.93 5.68
C LEU A 70 -6.92 13.13 6.86
N GLU A 71 -7.68 13.09 7.95
CA GLU A 71 -7.34 12.40 9.20
C GLU A 71 -8.10 11.08 9.33
N SER A 72 -9.35 11.03 8.86
CA SER A 72 -10.19 9.84 9.03
C SER A 72 -11.22 9.66 7.92
N ILE A 73 -11.54 8.39 7.64
CA ILE A 73 -12.57 7.99 6.69
C ILE A 73 -13.44 6.90 7.31
N ASP A 74 -14.77 7.05 7.12
CA ASP A 74 -15.75 6.05 7.49
C ASP A 74 -16.40 5.45 6.24
N PHE A 75 -16.09 4.16 5.97
CA PHE A 75 -16.55 3.42 4.79
C PHE A 75 -17.83 2.59 5.02
N ARG A 76 -18.49 2.69 6.18
CA ARG A 76 -19.62 1.81 6.53
C ARG A 76 -20.71 1.72 5.47
N ASN A 77 -20.96 2.79 4.72
CA ASN A 77 -22.02 2.85 3.71
C ASN A 77 -21.47 2.82 2.27
N LEU A 78 -20.19 2.54 2.08
CA LEU A 78 -19.60 2.39 0.74
C LEU A 78 -19.66 0.92 0.32
N ASN A 79 -20.32 0.63 -0.79
CA ASN A 79 -20.33 -0.71 -1.37
C ASN A 79 -19.21 -0.84 -2.41
N THR A 80 -18.21 -1.67 -2.11
CA THR A 80 -17.03 -1.88 -2.96
C THR A 80 -17.07 -3.21 -3.72
N SER A 81 -18.17 -3.96 -3.67
CA SER A 81 -18.28 -5.31 -4.25
C SER A 81 -18.08 -5.39 -5.78
N LYS A 82 -18.05 -4.27 -6.49
CA LYS A 82 -17.76 -4.19 -7.93
C LYS A 82 -16.45 -3.48 -8.26
N VAL A 83 -15.71 -3.07 -7.24
CA VAL A 83 -14.46 -2.33 -7.43
C VAL A 83 -13.36 -3.28 -7.89
N THR A 84 -12.70 -2.90 -8.98
CA THR A 84 -11.58 -3.66 -9.56
C THR A 84 -10.23 -2.97 -9.42
N GLY A 85 -10.21 -1.66 -9.11
CA GLY A 85 -8.98 -0.88 -8.94
C GLY A 85 -9.03 0.01 -7.69
N MET A 86 -7.94 0.00 -6.93
CA MET A 86 -7.70 0.84 -5.75
C MET A 86 -6.30 1.49 -5.80
N HIS A 87 -5.75 1.61 -7.02
CA HIS A 87 -4.47 2.28 -7.24
C HIS A 87 -4.48 3.68 -6.63
N ALA A 88 -3.46 4.01 -5.82
CA ALA A 88 -3.23 5.32 -5.24
C ALA A 88 -4.45 5.92 -4.47
N MET A 89 -5.36 5.06 -3.93
CA MET A 89 -6.62 5.53 -3.34
C MET A 89 -6.43 6.55 -2.23
N PHE A 90 -5.38 6.41 -1.40
CA PHE A 90 -5.01 7.32 -0.30
C PHE A 90 -3.61 7.89 -0.45
N LYS A 91 -3.05 7.84 -1.65
CA LYS A 91 -1.72 8.39 -1.92
C LYS A 91 -1.65 9.84 -1.45
N ASN A 92 -0.54 10.21 -0.80
CA ASN A 92 -0.31 11.56 -0.27
C ASN A 92 -1.34 12.03 0.79
N CYS A 93 -2.08 11.12 1.44
CA CYS A 93 -2.91 11.45 2.60
C CYS A 93 -2.04 11.57 3.86
N GLN A 94 -1.18 12.59 3.93
CA GLN A 94 -0.10 12.71 4.92
C GLN A 94 -0.57 12.74 6.36
N ASN A 95 -1.79 13.21 6.64
CA ASN A 95 -2.37 13.28 7.99
C ASN A 95 -3.33 12.14 8.32
N LEU A 96 -3.50 11.15 7.41
CA LEU A 96 -4.41 10.03 7.62
C LEU A 96 -3.98 9.18 8.84
N ARG A 97 -4.88 9.01 9.81
CA ARG A 97 -4.64 8.29 11.06
C ARG A 97 -5.53 7.09 11.25
N THR A 98 -6.80 7.21 10.85
CA THR A 98 -7.80 6.18 11.11
C THR A 98 -8.68 5.89 9.91
N LEU A 99 -8.91 4.59 9.72
CA LEU A 99 -9.77 4.06 8.66
C LEU A 99 -10.77 3.09 9.30
N ASN A 100 -12.06 3.30 9.04
CA ASN A 100 -13.09 2.35 9.42
C ASN A 100 -13.60 1.62 8.17
N TRP A 101 -13.15 0.39 7.98
CA TRP A 101 -13.42 -0.38 6.78
C TRP A 101 -14.88 -0.79 6.62
N GLY A 102 -15.62 -0.98 7.73
CA GLY A 102 -17.00 -1.47 7.68
C GLY A 102 -17.10 -2.79 6.92
N SER A 103 -17.86 -2.81 5.82
CA SER A 103 -18.04 -3.97 4.94
C SER A 103 -17.25 -3.84 3.64
N PHE A 104 -16.01 -3.32 3.71
CA PHE A 104 -15.17 -3.05 2.56
C PHE A 104 -14.75 -4.35 1.86
N ASP A 105 -15.28 -4.61 0.67
CA ASP A 105 -15.01 -5.82 -0.12
C ASP A 105 -13.94 -5.53 -1.16
N THR A 106 -12.83 -6.24 -1.09
CA THR A 106 -11.71 -6.15 -2.02
C THR A 106 -11.55 -7.35 -2.95
N SER A 107 -12.54 -8.27 -2.93
CA SER A 107 -12.44 -9.56 -3.63
C SER A 107 -12.28 -9.47 -5.15
N ASN A 108 -12.71 -8.36 -5.77
CA ASN A 108 -12.57 -8.14 -7.20
C ASN A 108 -11.39 -7.22 -7.57
N VAL A 109 -10.63 -6.74 -6.60
CA VAL A 109 -9.54 -5.78 -6.83
C VAL A 109 -8.34 -6.48 -7.46
N VAL A 110 -7.81 -5.86 -8.51
CA VAL A 110 -6.66 -6.35 -9.29
C VAL A 110 -5.41 -5.50 -9.04
N ASP A 111 -5.60 -4.21 -8.74
CA ASP A 111 -4.49 -3.26 -8.53
C ASP A 111 -4.68 -2.52 -7.20
N MET A 112 -3.70 -2.68 -6.30
CA MET A 112 -3.58 -1.98 -5.02
C MET A 112 -2.27 -1.18 -4.93
N SER A 113 -1.60 -0.94 -6.07
CA SER A 113 -0.36 -0.19 -6.07
C SER A 113 -0.55 1.22 -5.52
N GLU A 114 0.45 1.71 -4.77
CA GLU A 114 0.50 3.05 -4.18
C GLU A 114 -0.67 3.39 -3.23
N MET A 115 -1.49 2.40 -2.82
CA MET A 115 -2.77 2.65 -2.12
C MET A 115 -2.62 3.53 -0.88
N PHE A 116 -1.53 3.38 -0.12
CA PHE A 116 -1.20 4.16 1.08
C PHE A 116 0.13 4.90 0.95
N GLU A 117 0.62 5.10 -0.27
CA GLU A 117 1.89 5.79 -0.47
C GLU A 117 1.87 7.18 0.16
N THR A 118 2.88 7.48 0.99
CA THR A 118 3.03 8.76 1.69
C THR A 118 1.89 9.07 2.68
N CYS A 119 1.32 8.03 3.32
CA CYS A 119 0.46 8.20 4.51
C CYS A 119 1.33 8.36 5.76
N GLU A 120 1.97 9.53 5.90
CA GLU A 120 3.06 9.76 6.87
C GLU A 120 2.62 9.72 8.34
N ALA A 121 1.35 10.04 8.65
CA ALA A 121 0.82 10.06 10.01
C ALA A 121 0.15 8.74 10.43
N LEU A 122 0.13 7.72 9.56
CA LEU A 122 -0.52 6.44 9.84
C LEU A 122 0.37 5.60 10.76
N GLU A 123 -0.01 5.51 12.04
CA GLU A 123 0.78 4.79 13.04
C GLU A 123 0.45 3.30 13.13
N SER A 124 -0.79 2.93 12.83
CA SER A 124 -1.27 1.54 12.88
C SER A 124 -2.25 1.27 11.76
N LEU A 125 -2.10 0.13 11.09
CA LEU A 125 -3.01 -0.27 10.02
C LEU A 125 -3.29 -1.77 10.08
N ASP A 126 -4.58 -2.13 10.15
CA ASP A 126 -5.05 -3.50 9.99
C ASP A 126 -5.81 -3.65 8.68
N VAL A 127 -5.22 -4.39 7.76
CA VAL A 127 -5.80 -4.76 6.45
C VAL A 127 -5.97 -6.28 6.32
N SER A 128 -6.02 -6.99 7.45
CA SER A 128 -6.23 -8.45 7.46
C SER A 128 -7.57 -8.88 6.86
N CYS A 129 -8.55 -7.97 6.83
CA CYS A 129 -9.84 -8.21 6.19
C CYS A 129 -9.80 -8.12 4.65
N PHE A 130 -8.69 -7.65 4.04
CA PHE A 130 -8.61 -7.52 2.59
C PHE A 130 -8.46 -8.90 1.92
N ASN A 131 -9.36 -9.21 1.01
CA ASN A 131 -9.20 -10.34 0.10
C ASN A 131 -8.35 -9.91 -1.10
N THR A 132 -7.09 -10.32 -1.12
CA THR A 132 -6.14 -9.94 -2.18
C THR A 132 -5.91 -11.04 -3.23
N SER A 133 -6.79 -12.06 -3.26
CA SER A 133 -6.61 -13.24 -4.13
C SER A 133 -6.57 -12.94 -5.64
N ASN A 134 -7.11 -11.79 -6.06
CA ASN A 134 -7.09 -11.33 -7.45
C ASN A 134 -6.03 -10.25 -7.74
N VAL A 135 -5.33 -9.76 -6.71
CA VAL A 135 -4.36 -8.66 -6.86
C VAL A 135 -3.12 -9.13 -7.62
N ILE A 136 -2.74 -8.34 -8.62
CA ILE A 136 -1.55 -8.56 -9.46
C ILE A 136 -0.45 -7.56 -9.13
N ASN A 137 -0.81 -6.35 -8.74
CA ASN A 137 0.14 -5.27 -8.45
C ASN A 137 -0.03 -4.73 -7.03
N MET A 138 1.04 -4.82 -6.22
CA MET A 138 1.14 -4.27 -4.86
C MET A 138 2.33 -3.30 -4.73
N SER A 139 2.90 -2.85 -5.86
CA SER A 139 4.05 -1.96 -5.81
C SER A 139 3.74 -0.68 -5.02
N ARG A 140 4.69 -0.27 -4.17
CA ARG A 140 4.60 0.95 -3.35
C ARG A 140 3.38 1.06 -2.42
N MET A 141 2.66 -0.06 -2.13
CA MET A 141 1.39 -0.01 -1.39
C MET A 141 1.50 0.71 -0.05
N PHE A 142 2.62 0.58 0.68
CA PHE A 142 2.89 1.24 1.95
C PHE A 142 4.17 2.10 1.90
N ASN A 143 4.59 2.51 0.70
CA ASN A 143 5.80 3.31 0.51
C ASN A 143 5.69 4.66 1.25
N TYR A 144 6.73 5.04 2.00
CA TYR A 144 6.76 6.26 2.80
C TYR A 144 5.70 6.35 3.93
N CYS A 145 5.21 5.23 4.46
CA CYS A 145 4.45 5.21 5.71
C CYS A 145 5.41 5.33 6.91
N VAL A 146 6.03 6.49 7.05
CA VAL A 146 7.19 6.69 7.96
C VAL A 146 6.88 6.56 9.44
N ALA A 147 5.62 6.77 9.85
CA ALA A 147 5.18 6.63 11.25
C ALA A 147 4.58 5.26 11.56
N LEU A 148 4.51 4.33 10.59
CA LEU A 148 3.81 3.06 10.74
C LEU A 148 4.58 2.13 11.69
N LYS A 149 4.02 1.92 12.90
CA LYS A 149 4.56 1.07 13.97
C LYS A 149 4.04 -0.36 13.87
N THR A 150 2.77 -0.51 13.48
CA THR A 150 2.12 -1.81 13.37
C THR A 150 1.36 -1.95 12.07
N LEU A 151 1.58 -3.06 11.37
CA LEU A 151 0.92 -3.39 10.12
C LEU A 151 0.48 -4.85 10.13
N ASN A 152 -0.82 -5.09 10.01
CA ASN A 152 -1.38 -6.44 9.92
C ASN A 152 -1.80 -6.77 8.48
N VAL A 153 -1.00 -7.59 7.81
CA VAL A 153 -1.22 -8.10 6.44
C VAL A 153 -1.54 -9.60 6.43
N SER A 154 -1.94 -10.19 7.56
CA SER A 154 -2.11 -11.65 7.70
C SER A 154 -3.17 -12.24 6.76
N GLY A 155 -4.10 -11.43 6.25
CA GLY A 155 -5.09 -11.84 5.25
C GLY A 155 -4.60 -11.83 3.80
N PHE A 156 -3.37 -11.38 3.53
CA PHE A 156 -2.92 -11.22 2.15
C PHE A 156 -2.65 -12.56 1.47
N ASN A 157 -3.32 -12.80 0.36
CA ASN A 157 -2.98 -13.84 -0.60
C ASN A 157 -2.20 -13.22 -1.75
N THR A 158 -0.90 -13.45 -1.80
CA THR A 158 -0.01 -12.85 -2.81
C THR A 158 0.28 -13.76 -3.99
N SER A 159 -0.45 -14.86 -4.13
CA SER A 159 -0.15 -15.90 -5.13
C SER A 159 -0.24 -15.45 -6.59
N ARG A 160 -0.93 -14.35 -6.88
CA ARG A 160 -1.04 -13.77 -8.23
C ARG A 160 -0.20 -12.52 -8.44
N VAL A 161 0.44 -12.01 -7.38
CA VAL A 161 1.18 -10.75 -7.44
C VAL A 161 2.45 -10.92 -8.29
N THR A 162 2.66 -10.00 -9.21
CA THR A 162 3.83 -9.94 -10.10
C THR A 162 4.79 -8.81 -9.74
N ASP A 163 4.30 -7.75 -9.09
CA ASP A 163 5.11 -6.59 -8.69
C ASP A 163 4.90 -6.26 -7.22
N MET A 164 5.99 -6.33 -6.44
CA MET A 164 6.08 -5.94 -5.03
C MET A 164 7.15 -4.85 -4.82
N SER A 165 7.57 -4.16 -5.88
CA SER A 165 8.61 -3.15 -5.79
C SER A 165 8.24 -2.04 -4.82
N PHE A 166 9.17 -1.68 -3.93
CA PHE A 166 9.05 -0.62 -2.94
C PHE A 166 7.83 -0.75 -2.00
N MET A 167 7.23 -1.96 -1.86
CA MET A 167 5.97 -2.16 -1.13
C MET A 167 6.01 -1.61 0.29
N PHE A 168 7.11 -1.80 1.02
CA PHE A 168 7.30 -1.33 2.40
C PHE A 168 8.42 -0.30 2.53
N ARG A 169 8.87 0.28 1.41
CA ARG A 169 9.98 1.25 1.45
C ARG A 169 9.68 2.39 2.41
N ARG A 170 10.66 2.73 3.25
CA ARG A 170 10.55 3.79 4.25
C ARG A 170 9.46 3.61 5.31
N CYS A 171 9.08 2.38 5.62
CA CYS A 171 8.40 2.08 6.89
C CYS A 171 9.44 2.14 8.04
N CYS A 172 9.94 3.36 8.32
CA CYS A 172 11.18 3.58 9.07
C CYS A 172 11.13 3.15 10.53
N VAL A 173 9.94 3.10 11.14
CA VAL A 173 9.73 2.79 12.56
C VAL A 173 9.04 1.44 12.78
N LEU A 174 8.79 0.68 11.70
CA LEU A 174 8.19 -0.66 11.77
C LEU A 174 9.25 -1.64 12.30
N GLU A 175 9.08 -2.11 13.53
CA GLU A 175 10.04 -3.00 14.19
C GLU A 175 9.85 -4.47 13.81
N TRP A 176 8.62 -4.85 13.47
CA TRP A 176 8.24 -6.21 13.13
C TRP A 176 7.22 -6.26 11.99
N LEU A 177 7.40 -7.21 11.07
CA LEU A 177 6.50 -7.45 9.95
C LEU A 177 6.47 -8.94 9.61
N ASP A 178 5.29 -9.56 9.64
CA ASP A 178 5.13 -10.95 9.21
C ASP A 178 4.75 -11.06 7.74
N VAL A 179 5.69 -11.48 6.94
CA VAL A 179 5.52 -11.80 5.50
C VAL A 179 5.78 -13.29 5.22
N SER A 180 5.88 -14.12 6.26
CA SER A 180 6.23 -15.56 6.14
C SER A 180 5.22 -16.35 5.31
N HIS A 181 3.97 -15.87 5.22
CA HIS A 181 2.89 -16.47 4.44
C HIS A 181 2.84 -15.99 2.97
N PHE A 182 3.67 -15.01 2.58
CA PHE A 182 3.67 -14.50 1.21
C PHE A 182 4.11 -15.58 0.21
N ARG A 183 3.35 -15.72 -0.86
CA ARG A 183 3.63 -16.60 -1.99
C ARG A 183 4.15 -15.77 -3.14
N THR A 184 5.44 -15.89 -3.45
CA THR A 184 6.14 -14.99 -4.37
C THR A 184 6.52 -15.65 -5.70
N SER A 185 6.00 -16.84 -5.99
CA SER A 185 6.37 -17.60 -7.20
C SER A 185 6.06 -16.89 -8.53
N ASN A 186 5.15 -15.92 -8.54
CA ASN A 186 4.81 -15.14 -9.72
C ASN A 186 5.46 -13.75 -9.74
N VAL A 187 6.17 -13.37 -8.68
CA VAL A 187 6.78 -12.04 -8.57
C VAL A 187 7.98 -11.94 -9.49
N VAL A 188 8.02 -10.86 -10.25
CA VAL A 188 9.08 -10.52 -11.21
C VAL A 188 9.93 -9.37 -10.69
N ASN A 189 9.33 -8.43 -9.95
CA ASN A 189 10.00 -7.26 -9.41
C ASN A 189 9.88 -7.19 -7.89
N MET A 190 11.03 -7.23 -7.18
CA MET A 190 11.15 -7.05 -5.74
C MET A 190 12.06 -5.86 -5.37
N SER A 191 12.35 -4.98 -6.36
CA SER A 191 13.25 -3.85 -6.11
C SER A 191 12.78 -3.01 -4.94
N GLY A 192 13.70 -2.68 -4.04
CA GLY A 192 13.46 -1.83 -2.87
C GLY A 192 12.34 -2.27 -1.93
N MET A 193 11.88 -3.53 -1.97
CA MET A 193 10.68 -3.98 -1.22
C MET A 193 10.72 -3.60 0.25
N PHE A 194 11.88 -3.70 0.91
CA PHE A 194 12.10 -3.34 2.32
C PHE A 194 13.12 -2.20 2.48
N CYS A 195 13.40 -1.46 1.42
CA CYS A 195 14.37 -0.37 1.42
C CYS A 195 14.06 0.66 2.51
N GLU A 196 15.06 1.01 3.32
CA GLU A 196 14.94 1.97 4.42
C GLU A 196 13.93 1.59 5.53
N CYS A 197 13.65 0.28 5.73
CA CYS A 197 12.95 -0.22 6.92
C CYS A 197 13.93 -0.24 8.12
N ASN A 198 14.28 0.96 8.60
CA ASN A 198 15.41 1.16 9.50
C ASN A 198 15.27 0.48 10.86
N ALA A 199 14.05 0.35 11.38
CA ALA A 199 13.79 -0.22 12.71
C ALA A 199 13.54 -1.74 12.68
N LEU A 200 13.40 -2.34 11.50
CA LEU A 200 13.07 -3.75 11.35
C LEU A 200 14.21 -4.64 11.88
N GLN A 201 13.94 -5.40 12.94
CA GLN A 201 14.96 -6.19 13.65
C GLN A 201 15.09 -7.59 13.08
N GLU A 202 13.98 -8.20 12.70
CA GLU A 202 13.88 -9.54 12.13
C GLU A 202 12.95 -9.55 10.93
N LEU A 203 13.28 -10.36 9.93
CA LEU A 203 12.44 -10.53 8.75
C LEU A 203 12.54 -11.97 8.24
N ASN A 204 11.41 -12.68 8.24
CA ASN A 204 11.36 -14.04 7.73
C ASN A 204 10.96 -14.07 6.25
N VAL A 205 11.94 -14.25 5.36
CA VAL A 205 11.77 -14.41 3.91
C VAL A 205 12.05 -15.84 3.44
N SER A 206 12.13 -16.80 4.35
CA SER A 206 12.51 -18.21 4.03
C SER A 206 11.52 -18.91 3.09
N ASN A 207 10.29 -18.40 2.95
CA ASN A 207 9.27 -18.93 2.04
C ASN A 207 9.21 -18.17 0.69
N PHE A 208 10.07 -17.15 0.50
CA PHE A 208 10.08 -16.43 -0.78
C PHE A 208 10.64 -17.34 -1.88
N ASN A 209 9.83 -17.56 -2.91
CA ASN A 209 10.27 -18.17 -4.15
C ASN A 209 10.66 -17.06 -5.13
N THR A 210 11.94 -16.91 -5.39
CA THR A 210 12.51 -15.85 -6.21
C THR A 210 12.86 -16.28 -7.63
N GLY A 211 12.49 -17.49 -8.04
CA GLY A 211 12.87 -18.08 -9.33
C GLY A 211 12.36 -17.34 -10.59
N ASN A 212 11.44 -16.39 -10.42
CA ASN A 212 10.98 -15.51 -11.52
C ASN A 212 11.42 -14.06 -11.37
N VAL A 213 12.09 -13.72 -10.28
CA VAL A 213 12.52 -12.34 -10.02
C VAL A 213 13.67 -11.96 -10.92
N THR A 214 13.55 -10.79 -11.55
CA THR A 214 14.57 -10.20 -12.43
C THR A 214 15.27 -9.00 -11.82
N ASP A 215 14.61 -8.35 -10.84
CA ASP A 215 15.11 -7.14 -10.21
C ASP A 215 14.99 -7.23 -8.69
N MET A 216 16.15 -7.16 -8.00
CA MET A 216 16.31 -7.16 -6.55
C MET A 216 17.09 -5.95 -6.06
N ASN A 217 17.29 -4.91 -6.92
CA ASN A 217 18.03 -3.75 -6.49
C ASN A 217 17.42 -3.13 -5.25
N TRP A 218 18.23 -2.68 -4.32
CA TRP A 218 17.85 -2.00 -3.08
C TRP A 218 16.91 -2.80 -2.18
N MET A 219 16.67 -4.10 -2.41
CA MET A 219 15.62 -4.88 -1.71
C MET A 219 15.67 -4.72 -0.19
N PHE A 220 16.86 -4.74 0.41
CA PHE A 220 17.09 -4.56 1.85
C PHE A 220 17.98 -3.35 2.16
N PHE A 221 18.14 -2.43 1.21
CA PHE A 221 19.00 -1.26 1.38
C PHE A 221 18.62 -0.48 2.66
N ASN A 222 19.66 -0.17 3.46
CA ASN A 222 19.53 0.64 4.68
C ASN A 222 18.57 0.05 5.74
N CYS A 223 18.43 -1.29 5.80
CA CYS A 223 17.76 -1.99 6.93
C CYS A 223 18.71 -2.04 8.14
N LYS A 224 18.86 -0.88 8.80
CA LYS A 224 19.94 -0.68 9.81
C LYS A 224 19.85 -1.61 11.01
N SER A 225 18.63 -1.93 11.48
CA SER A 225 18.45 -2.73 12.70
C SER A 225 18.41 -4.23 12.45
N LEU A 226 18.41 -4.65 11.19
CA LEU A 226 18.33 -6.07 10.81
C LEU A 226 19.62 -6.79 11.22
N GLN A 227 19.50 -7.80 12.11
CA GLN A 227 20.64 -8.53 12.66
C GLN A 227 20.93 -9.82 11.92
N THR A 228 19.88 -10.49 11.45
CA THR A 228 19.95 -11.75 10.71
C THR A 228 19.01 -11.72 9.51
N LEU A 229 19.44 -12.33 8.42
CA LEU A 229 18.61 -12.50 7.23
C LEU A 229 18.98 -13.78 6.51
N ASP A 230 18.03 -14.72 6.43
CA ASP A 230 18.22 -15.98 5.70
C ASP A 230 17.73 -15.85 4.25
N VAL A 231 18.67 -15.71 3.32
CA VAL A 231 18.45 -15.70 1.87
C VAL A 231 18.93 -16.99 1.19
N SER A 232 19.22 -18.04 1.96
CA SER A 232 19.78 -19.30 1.45
C SER A 232 18.90 -20.01 0.43
N LYS A 233 17.60 -19.67 0.37
CA LYS A 233 16.63 -20.23 -0.58
C LYS A 233 16.38 -19.33 -1.80
N PHE A 234 17.02 -18.16 -1.87
CA PHE A 234 16.84 -17.28 -3.03
C PHE A 234 17.45 -17.91 -4.27
N ASN A 235 16.65 -18.04 -5.30
CA ASN A 235 17.11 -18.37 -6.65
C ASN A 235 17.31 -17.07 -7.41
N THR A 236 18.54 -16.81 -7.84
CA THR A 236 18.93 -15.59 -8.54
C THR A 236 19.25 -15.80 -10.02
N ASP A 237 18.88 -16.95 -10.59
CA ASP A 237 19.22 -17.33 -11.96
C ASP A 237 18.71 -16.33 -13.02
N LYS A 238 17.61 -15.63 -12.74
CA LYS A 238 17.01 -14.65 -13.65
C LYS A 238 17.29 -13.20 -13.28
N VAL A 239 17.96 -12.98 -12.16
CA VAL A 239 18.19 -11.62 -11.65
C VAL A 239 19.24 -10.91 -12.53
N THR A 240 18.91 -9.70 -12.96
CA THR A 240 19.77 -8.85 -13.78
C THR A 240 20.32 -7.66 -13.01
N ASP A 241 19.63 -7.22 -11.95
CA ASP A 241 20.04 -6.11 -11.09
C ASP A 241 19.95 -6.49 -9.61
N MET A 242 21.09 -6.43 -8.91
CA MET A 242 21.25 -6.62 -7.46
C MET A 242 21.94 -5.41 -6.82
N SER A 243 22.02 -4.29 -7.53
CA SER A 243 22.72 -3.11 -7.04
C SER A 243 22.17 -2.68 -5.68
N GLN A 244 23.06 -2.39 -4.74
CA GLN A 244 22.70 -1.93 -3.39
C GLN A 244 21.80 -2.88 -2.57
N MET A 245 21.64 -4.16 -2.97
CA MET A 245 20.66 -5.07 -2.35
C MET A 245 20.73 -5.12 -0.82
N PHE A 246 21.94 -5.11 -0.25
CA PHE A 246 22.22 -5.13 1.19
C PHE A 246 22.98 -3.88 1.67
N GLY A 247 23.04 -2.84 0.84
CA GLY A 247 23.78 -1.62 1.16
C GLY A 247 23.31 -1.02 2.48
N PHE A 248 24.24 -0.58 3.33
CA PHE A 248 23.99 0.03 4.64
C PHE A 248 23.21 -0.82 5.65
N CYS A 249 23.18 -2.15 5.53
CA CYS A 249 22.69 -3.07 6.57
C CYS A 249 23.75 -3.22 7.69
N VAL A 250 24.03 -2.14 8.40
CA VAL A 250 25.23 -1.99 9.27
C VAL A 250 25.25 -2.94 10.50
N ASN A 251 24.11 -3.49 10.90
CA ASN A 251 24.03 -4.42 12.04
C ASN A 251 23.85 -5.87 11.60
N LEU A 252 23.86 -6.16 10.30
CA LEU A 252 23.73 -7.53 9.80
C LEU A 252 25.02 -8.31 10.11
N GLN A 253 24.92 -9.32 11.00
CA GLN A 253 26.07 -10.03 11.52
C GLN A 253 26.58 -11.10 10.56
N THR A 254 25.65 -11.77 9.88
CA THR A 254 25.95 -12.85 8.94
C THR A 254 25.05 -12.76 7.72
N LEU A 255 25.64 -13.00 6.54
CA LEU A 255 24.91 -13.07 5.30
C LEU A 255 25.54 -14.15 4.41
N ASP A 256 24.79 -15.22 4.14
CA ASP A 256 25.24 -16.29 3.24
C ASP A 256 24.61 -16.09 1.85
N VAL A 257 25.43 -15.64 0.91
CA VAL A 257 25.10 -15.48 -0.51
C VAL A 257 25.84 -16.50 -1.40
N SER A 258 26.37 -17.56 -0.81
CA SER A 258 27.18 -18.56 -1.53
C SER A 258 26.41 -19.29 -2.66
N LYS A 259 25.08 -19.26 -2.61
CA LYS A 259 24.19 -19.85 -3.62
C LYS A 259 23.72 -18.87 -4.70
N PHE A 260 24.11 -17.60 -4.62
CA PHE A 260 23.69 -16.63 -5.61
C PHE A 260 24.38 -16.91 -6.97
N ASN A 261 23.56 -17.08 -8.00
CA ASN A 261 24.04 -17.14 -9.37
C ASN A 261 24.03 -15.73 -9.96
N THR A 262 25.21 -15.23 -10.32
CA THR A 262 25.39 -13.87 -10.82
C THR A 262 25.65 -13.81 -12.32
N VAL A 263 25.47 -14.92 -13.04
CA VAL A 263 25.82 -15.00 -14.48
C VAL A 263 25.05 -14.03 -15.35
N ASN A 264 23.81 -13.69 -14.96
CA ASN A 264 22.94 -12.75 -15.66
C ASN A 264 22.94 -11.35 -15.06
N VAL A 265 23.66 -11.15 -13.96
CA VAL A 265 23.68 -9.84 -13.27
C VAL A 265 24.54 -8.86 -14.03
N THR A 266 23.97 -7.73 -14.37
CA THR A 266 24.64 -6.63 -15.09
C THR A 266 25.01 -5.47 -14.17
N ASP A 267 24.36 -5.37 -13.00
CA ASP A 267 24.65 -4.35 -11.98
C ASP A 267 24.71 -4.98 -10.57
N MET A 268 25.84 -4.81 -9.91
CA MET A 268 26.13 -5.22 -8.53
C MET A 268 26.82 -4.09 -7.75
N ASN A 269 26.66 -2.83 -8.16
CA ASN A 269 27.33 -1.72 -7.51
C ASN A 269 26.96 -1.63 -6.02
N HIS A 270 28.02 -1.62 -5.16
CA HIS A 270 28.02 -1.53 -3.67
C HIS A 270 27.45 -2.71 -2.91
#